data_d945bec5c120dbb426403782be563cf9
#
_entry.id   d945bec5c120dbb426403782be563cf9
#
_cell.length_a   1.000
_cell.length_b   1.000
_cell.length_c   1.000
_cell.angle_alpha   90.00
_cell.angle_beta   90.00
_cell.angle_gamma   90.00
#
_symmetry.space_group_name_H-M   'P 1'
#
loop_
_entity.id
_entity.type
_entity.pdbx_description
1 polymer ?
#
loop_
_entity_poly.entity_id
_entity_poly.type
_entity_poly.pdbx_seq_one_letter_code
_entity_poly.pdbx_strand_id
1 'polypeptide(L)'
;MRVIFGIPGWDYAVMERYALRNFLARKRISRFNLRRMKKQKAYAAAGVDIDLGNKVKATLPQLLKSTHRREVLGKVGGFGGLFALDVKKYREPILVSSVDGVGTKLKIAFQQDQHDTIGADLVNHCVNDIAVLGAEPLFFLDYLGTGKLEPHVFTDIIKGFARACAENNCALIGGETAQMPGFYQPGEYDVSGTIVGVVEKSRMLNGQKTVKRGDVVIGIESSGLHTNGYSLGRKIFFEQLGYKPSSKVPGLKKTVGEELLKEHISYGPLVQKLLKKFNLVGKPDLVRAFAHITGGGFVDNIPRVLPPTLDVVIKKGSWDMLPIFQIIAAKSGVPDEELYQVFNMGIGMVSIVAADKADAVLKFINAQQHKAWVIGEVVKGKGEARVA
;
A
#
# COMPACT_ATOMS: atom_id res chain seq x y z
N MET A 1 -65.35 -25.27 23.45
CA MET A 1 -65.29 -26.31 24.49
C MET A 1 -64.31 -25.85 25.57
N ARG A 2 -64.81 -25.29 26.67
CA ARG A 2 -63.98 -24.79 27.79
C ARG A 2 -63.73 -25.97 28.76
N VAL A 3 -62.45 -26.24 29.00
CA VAL A 3 -62.06 -27.11 30.12
C VAL A 3 -61.42 -26.24 31.18
N ILE A 4 -62.11 -26.06 32.27
CA ILE A 4 -61.62 -25.35 33.46
C ILE A 4 -61.12 -26.44 34.44
N PHE A 5 -59.81 -26.42 34.75
CA PHE A 5 -59.28 -27.10 35.91
C PHE A 5 -59.05 -26.06 36.99
N GLY A 6 -59.95 -26.03 37.97
CA GLY A 6 -59.82 -25.27 39.21
C GLY A 6 -58.90 -25.98 40.20
N ILE A 7 -57.86 -25.27 40.64
CA ILE A 7 -57.07 -25.66 41.83
C ILE A 7 -57.63 -24.89 43.00
N PRO A 8 -58.12 -25.61 44.04
CA PRO A 8 -58.71 -24.94 45.23
C PRO A 8 -57.61 -24.25 46.05
N GLY A 9 -57.84 -23.01 46.38
CA GLY A 9 -57.09 -22.30 47.44
C GLY A 9 -56.32 -21.05 47.06
N TRP A 10 -56.48 -20.52 45.82
CA TRP A 10 -55.78 -19.27 45.46
C TRP A 10 -56.77 -18.17 45.08
N ASP A 11 -56.66 -17.01 45.77
CA ASP A 11 -57.44 -15.84 45.51
C ASP A 11 -56.97 -15.18 44.18
N TYR A 12 -57.81 -15.27 43.16
CA TYR A 12 -57.57 -14.71 41.81
C TYR A 12 -57.26 -13.20 41.85
N ALA A 13 -57.83 -12.47 42.81
CA ALA A 13 -57.57 -11.05 42.97
C ALA A 13 -56.13 -10.74 43.45
N VAL A 14 -55.51 -11.70 44.15
CA VAL A 14 -54.12 -11.57 44.62
C VAL A 14 -53.14 -11.86 43.45
N MET A 15 -53.47 -12.85 42.63
CA MET A 15 -52.66 -13.19 41.45
C MET A 15 -52.67 -12.08 40.38
N GLU A 16 -53.83 -11.48 40.12
CA GLU A 16 -53.92 -10.34 39.19
C GLU A 16 -53.17 -9.11 39.71
N ARG A 17 -53.22 -8.83 40.98
CA ARG A 17 -52.45 -7.73 41.56
C ARG A 17 -50.95 -8.00 41.55
N TYR A 18 -50.53 -9.26 41.71
CA TYR A 18 -49.11 -9.64 41.62
C TYR A 18 -48.57 -9.61 40.17
N ALA A 19 -49.39 -10.07 39.22
CA ALA A 19 -49.05 -10.02 37.79
C ALA A 19 -49.03 -8.54 37.31
N LEU A 20 -49.95 -7.70 37.72
CA LEU A 20 -50.00 -6.29 37.39
C LEU A 20 -48.83 -5.50 37.98
N ARG A 21 -48.49 -5.78 39.25
CA ARG A 21 -47.32 -5.17 39.91
C ARG A 21 -46.00 -5.55 39.19
N ASN A 22 -45.84 -6.82 38.84
CA ASN A 22 -44.65 -7.27 38.13
C ASN A 22 -44.57 -6.71 36.68
N PHE A 23 -45.69 -6.61 35.99
CA PHE A 23 -45.80 -5.97 34.69
C PHE A 23 -45.46 -4.48 34.73
N LEU A 24 -45.98 -3.76 35.72
CA LEU A 24 -45.70 -2.34 35.93
C LEU A 24 -44.26 -2.09 36.40
N ALA A 25 -43.69 -3.00 37.22
CA ALA A 25 -42.30 -2.94 37.62
C ALA A 25 -41.37 -3.18 36.42
N ARG A 26 -41.67 -4.16 35.59
CA ARG A 26 -40.89 -4.41 34.32
C ARG A 26 -41.01 -3.21 33.35
N LYS A 27 -42.19 -2.60 33.20
CA LYS A 27 -42.34 -1.38 32.40
C LYS A 27 -41.60 -0.18 32.99
N ARG A 28 -41.54 -0.04 34.32
CA ARG A 28 -40.76 1.03 34.97
C ARG A 28 -39.24 0.83 34.80
N ILE A 29 -38.77 -0.41 34.93
CA ILE A 29 -37.34 -0.77 34.69
C ILE A 29 -36.97 -0.54 33.22
N SER A 30 -37.81 -0.93 32.27
CA SER A 30 -37.57 -0.69 30.85
C SER A 30 -37.58 0.79 30.47
N ARG A 31 -38.51 1.61 31.05
CA ARG A 31 -38.53 3.07 30.86
C ARG A 31 -37.37 3.79 31.55
N PHE A 32 -36.86 3.25 32.67
CA PHE A 32 -35.71 3.84 33.38
C PHE A 32 -34.41 3.54 32.65
N ASN A 33 -34.26 2.35 32.05
CA ASN A 33 -33.12 1.98 31.21
C ASN A 33 -33.17 2.72 29.86
N LEU A 34 -34.30 2.94 29.25
CA LEU A 34 -34.47 3.73 28.04
C LEU A 34 -34.18 5.24 28.22
N ARG A 35 -34.35 5.79 29.42
CA ARG A 35 -34.01 7.20 29.70
C ARG A 35 -32.49 7.40 29.94
N ARG A 36 -31.72 6.35 30.23
CA ARG A 36 -30.29 6.43 30.50
C ARG A 36 -29.43 6.13 29.24
N MET A 37 -29.98 5.52 28.21
CA MET A 37 -29.35 5.44 26.92
C MET A 37 -29.45 6.80 26.24
N LYS A 38 -28.38 7.56 26.11
CA LYS A 38 -28.29 8.67 25.16
C LYS A 38 -28.86 8.14 23.86
N LYS A 39 -29.96 8.76 23.37
CA LYS A 39 -30.63 8.33 22.11
C LYS A 39 -29.58 8.42 21.01
N GLN A 40 -29.06 7.28 20.57
CA GLN A 40 -28.08 7.23 19.48
C GLN A 40 -28.75 7.83 18.23
N LYS A 41 -28.03 8.69 17.52
CA LYS A 41 -28.53 9.26 16.26
C LYS A 41 -28.87 8.12 15.30
N ALA A 42 -29.96 8.22 14.55
CA ALA A 42 -30.46 7.16 13.67
C ALA A 42 -29.37 6.64 12.69
N TYR A 43 -28.56 7.55 12.16
CA TYR A 43 -27.50 7.18 11.22
C TYR A 43 -26.33 6.43 11.91
N ALA A 44 -25.98 6.82 13.14
CA ALA A 44 -25.01 6.08 13.95
C ALA A 44 -25.53 4.68 14.35
N ALA A 45 -26.85 4.56 14.60
CA ALA A 45 -27.49 3.27 14.83
C ALA A 45 -27.49 2.36 13.58
N ALA A 46 -27.44 2.96 12.40
CA ALA A 46 -27.25 2.25 11.12
C ALA A 46 -25.78 1.95 10.78
N GLY A 47 -24.84 2.27 11.70
CA GLY A 47 -23.42 1.95 11.54
C GLY A 47 -22.55 3.11 11.03
N VAL A 48 -23.12 4.28 10.74
CA VAL A 48 -22.36 5.47 10.27
C VAL A 48 -22.38 6.57 11.32
N ASP A 49 -21.29 6.73 12.05
CA ASP A 49 -21.14 7.74 13.10
C ASP A 49 -20.49 9.02 12.56
N ILE A 50 -21.33 10.00 12.18
CA ILE A 50 -20.85 11.30 11.66
C ILE A 50 -20.07 12.08 12.73
N ASP A 51 -20.50 12.03 13.99
CA ASP A 51 -19.84 12.81 15.07
C ASP A 51 -18.44 12.26 15.32
N LEU A 52 -18.28 10.94 15.34
CA LEU A 52 -16.98 10.27 15.42
C LEU A 52 -16.14 10.62 14.19
N GLY A 53 -16.69 10.52 12.98
CA GLY A 53 -16.00 10.88 11.74
C GLY A 53 -15.48 12.32 11.76
N ASN A 54 -16.31 13.29 12.17
CA ASN A 54 -15.90 14.68 12.28
C ASN A 54 -14.79 14.88 13.34
N LYS A 55 -14.90 14.21 14.48
CA LYS A 55 -13.88 14.26 15.54
C LYS A 55 -12.55 13.74 15.08
N VAL A 56 -12.54 12.63 14.35
CA VAL A 56 -11.31 12.03 13.80
C VAL A 56 -10.73 12.91 12.69
N LYS A 57 -11.58 13.40 11.77
CA LYS A 57 -11.15 14.32 10.68
C LYS A 57 -10.59 15.65 11.22
N ALA A 58 -10.99 16.11 12.40
CA ALA A 58 -10.43 17.32 13.02
C ALA A 58 -8.93 17.20 13.36
N THR A 59 -8.35 16.00 13.41
CA THR A 59 -6.91 15.77 13.63
C THR A 59 -6.09 15.91 12.34
N LEU A 60 -6.71 15.82 11.16
CA LEU A 60 -6.03 15.82 9.86
C LEU A 60 -5.10 17.03 9.65
N PRO A 61 -5.49 18.29 9.93
CA PRO A 61 -4.61 19.43 9.67
C PRO A 61 -3.25 19.32 10.37
N GLN A 62 -3.22 18.76 11.59
CA GLN A 62 -1.98 18.53 12.31
C GLN A 62 -1.16 17.38 11.73
N LEU A 63 -1.80 16.27 11.38
CA LEU A 63 -1.15 15.09 10.81
C LEU A 63 -0.53 15.38 9.44
N LEU A 64 -1.21 16.18 8.62
CA LEU A 64 -0.78 16.48 7.26
C LEU A 64 0.19 17.66 7.15
N LYS A 65 0.45 18.38 8.25
CA LYS A 65 1.30 19.57 8.25
C LYS A 65 2.70 19.33 7.66
N SER A 66 3.27 18.15 7.91
CA SER A 66 4.59 17.76 7.39
C SER A 66 4.64 17.59 5.87
N THR A 67 3.50 17.40 5.21
CA THR A 67 3.40 17.23 3.75
C THR A 67 3.13 18.54 3.03
N HIS A 68 2.81 19.61 3.76
CA HIS A 68 2.45 20.89 3.14
C HIS A 68 3.66 21.55 2.50
N ARG A 69 3.46 21.94 1.25
CA ARG A 69 4.40 22.69 0.43
C ARG A 69 3.77 24.02 0.04
N ARG A 70 4.60 24.99 -0.39
CA ARG A 70 4.14 26.31 -0.84
C ARG A 70 3.11 26.25 -1.99
N GLU A 71 3.16 25.16 -2.78
CA GLU A 71 2.27 24.93 -3.91
C GLU A 71 0.87 24.52 -3.50
N VAL A 72 0.65 24.09 -2.25
CA VAL A 72 -0.68 23.75 -1.71
C VAL A 72 -1.43 25.04 -1.36
N LEU A 73 -2.52 25.33 -2.07
CA LEU A 73 -3.26 26.60 -1.93
C LEU A 73 -4.52 26.50 -1.06
N GLY A 74 -4.98 25.29 -0.79
CA GLY A 74 -6.21 25.03 -0.06
C GLY A 74 -5.98 24.65 1.40
N LYS A 75 -7.10 24.60 2.16
CA LYS A 75 -7.14 23.97 3.47
C LYS A 75 -7.64 22.54 3.34
N VAL A 76 -7.17 21.64 4.22
CA VAL A 76 -7.73 20.30 4.34
C VAL A 76 -9.22 20.36 4.68
N GLY A 77 -10.03 19.55 3.99
CA GLY A 77 -11.49 19.49 4.19
C GLY A 77 -12.32 20.37 3.23
N GLY A 78 -11.71 20.96 2.20
CA GLY A 78 -12.43 21.57 1.08
C GLY A 78 -13.03 20.50 0.14
N PHE A 79 -13.85 20.92 -0.84
CA PHE A 79 -14.42 20.03 -1.86
C PHE A 79 -13.33 19.43 -2.80
N GLY A 80 -12.17 20.06 -2.89
CA GLY A 80 -11.04 19.59 -3.68
C GLY A 80 -9.73 20.13 -3.16
N GLY A 81 -8.64 19.40 -3.41
CA GLY A 81 -7.29 19.85 -3.16
C GLY A 81 -6.83 20.81 -4.25
N LEU A 82 -6.22 21.94 -3.86
CA LEU A 82 -5.67 22.91 -4.79
C LEU A 82 -4.15 22.87 -4.74
N PHE A 83 -3.53 22.68 -5.90
CA PHE A 83 -2.09 22.62 -6.05
C PHE A 83 -1.63 23.51 -7.23
N ALA A 84 -0.75 24.47 -6.97
CA ALA A 84 -0.19 25.34 -7.97
C ALA A 84 1.04 24.68 -8.62
N LEU A 85 0.96 24.31 -9.88
CA LEU A 85 2.13 23.85 -10.62
C LEU A 85 3.08 25.02 -10.86
N ASP A 86 4.35 24.87 -10.46
CA ASP A 86 5.40 25.86 -10.76
C ASP A 86 5.83 25.75 -12.23
N VAL A 87 5.05 26.39 -13.11
CA VAL A 87 5.28 26.39 -14.55
C VAL A 87 6.62 27.01 -14.97
N LYS A 88 7.31 27.76 -14.08
CA LYS A 88 8.64 28.30 -14.37
C LYS A 88 9.73 27.23 -14.31
N LYS A 89 9.48 26.13 -13.60
CA LYS A 89 10.41 25.01 -13.46
C LYS A 89 10.44 24.11 -14.71
N TYR A 90 9.36 24.12 -15.51
CA TYR A 90 9.19 23.23 -16.65
C TYR A 90 8.93 24.04 -17.91
N ARG A 91 9.51 23.59 -19.02
CA ARG A 91 9.25 24.17 -20.36
C ARG A 91 8.01 23.52 -20.98
N GLU A 92 7.92 22.20 -20.91
CA GLU A 92 6.79 21.41 -21.42
C GLU A 92 6.42 20.37 -20.34
N PRO A 93 5.65 20.74 -19.28
CA PRO A 93 5.31 19.83 -18.20
C PRO A 93 4.34 18.75 -18.67
N ILE A 94 4.67 17.49 -18.39
CA ILE A 94 3.78 16.34 -18.57
C ILE A 94 3.36 15.84 -17.19
N LEU A 95 2.06 15.80 -16.94
CA LEU A 95 1.52 15.20 -15.74
C LEU A 95 1.53 13.68 -15.87
N VAL A 96 1.92 13.01 -14.80
CA VAL A 96 1.95 11.55 -14.70
C VAL A 96 1.13 11.15 -13.49
N SER A 97 0.22 10.20 -13.65
CA SER A 97 -0.66 9.74 -12.56
C SER A 97 -0.68 8.24 -12.49
N SER A 98 -0.76 7.70 -11.28
CA SER A 98 -1.02 6.29 -10.99
C SER A 98 -2.03 6.18 -9.86
N VAL A 99 -2.74 5.06 -9.83
CA VAL A 99 -3.66 4.67 -8.75
C VAL A 99 -3.43 3.22 -8.39
N ASP A 100 -3.36 2.95 -7.08
CA ASP A 100 -3.17 1.58 -6.60
C ASP A 100 -3.82 1.36 -5.23
N GLY A 101 -3.74 0.13 -4.74
CA GLY A 101 -4.15 -0.30 -3.40
C GLY A 101 -3.03 -1.08 -2.70
N VAL A 102 -3.29 -1.52 -1.47
CA VAL A 102 -2.34 -2.36 -0.71
C VAL A 102 -2.64 -3.85 -0.89
N GLY A 103 -3.87 -4.19 -1.24
CA GLY A 103 -4.30 -5.56 -1.47
C GLY A 103 -4.32 -6.41 -0.21
N THR A 104 -4.09 -7.72 -0.37
CA THR A 104 -4.29 -8.70 0.73
C THR A 104 -3.21 -8.69 1.81
N LYS A 105 -2.20 -7.81 1.73
CA LYS A 105 -1.33 -7.44 2.86
C LYS A 105 -2.13 -6.92 4.05
N LEU A 106 -3.26 -6.24 3.79
CA LEU A 106 -4.17 -5.75 4.80
C LEU A 106 -4.62 -6.85 5.79
N LYS A 107 -4.80 -8.09 5.32
CA LYS A 107 -5.17 -9.21 6.19
C LYS A 107 -4.11 -9.51 7.26
N ILE A 108 -2.85 -9.21 7.01
CA ILE A 108 -1.78 -9.32 8.01
C ILE A 108 -1.88 -8.18 9.02
N ALA A 109 -2.13 -6.96 8.54
CA ALA A 109 -2.34 -5.79 9.40
C ALA A 109 -3.51 -5.99 10.37
N PHE A 110 -4.64 -6.54 9.88
CA PHE A 110 -5.80 -6.87 10.71
C PHE A 110 -5.47 -7.92 11.78
N GLN A 111 -4.71 -8.96 11.43
CA GLN A 111 -4.36 -10.04 12.36
C GLN A 111 -3.37 -9.59 13.45
N GLN A 112 -2.60 -8.56 13.21
CA GLN A 112 -1.60 -8.03 14.15
C GLN A 112 -2.02 -6.73 14.82
N ASP A 113 -3.16 -6.16 14.43
CA ASP A 113 -3.59 -4.80 14.83
C ASP A 113 -2.46 -3.77 14.65
N GLN A 114 -1.77 -3.85 13.48
CA GLN A 114 -0.65 -2.99 13.13
C GLN A 114 -0.93 -2.33 11.77
N HIS A 115 -1.14 -1.01 11.78
CA HIS A 115 -1.68 -0.26 10.64
C HIS A 115 -0.79 0.88 10.15
N ASP A 116 0.26 1.22 10.88
CA ASP A 116 1.14 2.37 10.67
C ASP A 116 2.01 2.27 9.40
N THR A 117 2.23 1.05 8.87
CA THR A 117 2.97 0.83 7.62
C THR A 117 2.08 0.96 6.37
N ILE A 118 0.78 0.72 6.51
CA ILE A 118 -0.14 0.57 5.37
C ILE A 118 -0.24 1.84 4.53
N GLY A 119 -0.34 2.99 5.19
CA GLY A 119 -0.35 4.29 4.46
C GLY A 119 0.93 4.53 3.69
N ALA A 120 2.08 4.19 4.27
CA ALA A 120 3.37 4.33 3.62
C ALA A 120 3.56 3.33 2.48
N ASP A 121 3.11 2.07 2.65
CA ASP A 121 3.10 1.07 1.58
C ASP A 121 2.42 1.61 0.31
N LEU A 122 1.26 2.21 0.47
CA LEU A 122 0.47 2.72 -0.65
C LEU A 122 1.13 3.93 -1.34
N VAL A 123 1.60 4.90 -0.55
CA VAL A 123 2.28 6.07 -1.12
C VAL A 123 3.55 5.65 -1.86
N ASN A 124 4.38 4.81 -1.24
CA ASN A 124 5.64 4.36 -1.82
C ASN A 124 5.43 3.55 -3.11
N HIS A 125 4.40 2.69 -3.13
CA HIS A 125 4.01 1.98 -4.35
C HIS A 125 3.68 2.96 -5.48
N CYS A 126 2.75 3.88 -5.26
CA CYS A 126 2.33 4.86 -6.27
C CYS A 126 3.48 5.79 -6.71
N VAL A 127 4.35 6.20 -5.78
CA VAL A 127 5.55 7.00 -6.10
C VAL A 127 6.47 6.24 -7.05
N ASN A 128 6.71 4.96 -6.79
CA ASN A 128 7.56 4.13 -7.63
C ASN A 128 7.03 3.99 -9.05
N ASP A 129 5.70 3.87 -9.21
CA ASP A 129 5.05 3.75 -10.51
C ASP A 129 5.23 4.98 -11.40
N ILE A 130 5.20 6.18 -10.82
CA ILE A 130 5.45 7.39 -11.61
C ILE A 130 6.94 7.68 -11.78
N ALA A 131 7.76 7.24 -10.82
CA ALA A 131 9.21 7.44 -10.85
C ALA A 131 9.88 6.70 -12.02
N VAL A 132 9.37 5.52 -12.44
CA VAL A 132 9.88 4.78 -13.60
C VAL A 132 9.77 5.55 -14.91
N LEU A 133 8.89 6.56 -14.97
CA LEU A 133 8.77 7.50 -16.10
C LEU A 133 9.63 8.76 -15.93
N GLY A 134 10.39 8.87 -14.83
CA GLY A 134 11.19 10.03 -14.47
C GLY A 134 10.42 11.16 -13.80
N ALA A 135 9.14 10.95 -13.47
CA ALA A 135 8.30 11.96 -12.83
C ALA A 135 8.68 12.17 -11.35
N GLU A 136 8.59 13.42 -10.91
CA GLU A 136 8.64 13.78 -9.50
C GLU A 136 7.22 13.91 -8.94
N PRO A 137 6.95 13.45 -7.69
CA PRO A 137 5.64 13.57 -7.07
C PRO A 137 5.25 15.03 -6.85
N LEU A 138 3.97 15.35 -7.05
CA LEU A 138 3.37 16.64 -6.71
C LEU A 138 2.46 16.49 -5.50
N PHE A 139 1.41 15.69 -5.65
CA PHE A 139 0.43 15.47 -4.59
C PHE A 139 -0.19 14.07 -4.65
N PHE A 140 -0.79 13.70 -3.53
CA PHE A 140 -1.45 12.44 -3.30
C PHE A 140 -2.88 12.66 -2.79
N LEU A 141 -3.79 11.78 -3.18
CA LEU A 141 -5.16 11.68 -2.72
C LEU A 141 -5.42 10.25 -2.24
N ASP A 142 -6.00 10.08 -1.05
CA ASP A 142 -6.31 8.77 -0.50
C ASP A 142 -7.80 8.46 -0.47
N TYR A 143 -8.13 7.19 -0.49
CA TYR A 143 -9.44 6.66 -0.15
C TYR A 143 -9.28 5.61 0.95
N LEU A 144 -10.10 5.72 2.00
CA LEU A 144 -10.19 4.73 3.06
C LEU A 144 -11.65 4.32 3.24
N GLY A 145 -11.99 3.09 2.86
CA GLY A 145 -13.29 2.48 3.07
C GLY A 145 -13.25 1.49 4.23
N THR A 146 -14.16 1.58 5.21
CA THR A 146 -14.18 0.69 6.37
C THR A 146 -15.59 0.30 6.77
N GLY A 147 -15.76 -0.91 7.34
CA GLY A 147 -17.04 -1.34 7.90
C GLY A 147 -17.46 -0.55 9.14
N LYS A 148 -16.47 -0.17 9.96
CA LYS A 148 -16.64 0.65 11.16
C LYS A 148 -15.38 1.49 11.38
N LEU A 149 -15.55 2.78 11.59
CA LEU A 149 -14.42 3.67 11.83
C LEU A 149 -13.82 3.44 13.23
N GLU A 150 -12.58 2.99 13.25
CA GLU A 150 -11.78 2.84 14.47
C GLU A 150 -10.73 3.97 14.52
N PRO A 151 -10.78 4.88 15.51
CA PRO A 151 -9.94 6.08 15.53
C PRO A 151 -8.43 5.82 15.51
N HIS A 152 -7.96 4.77 16.20
CA HIS A 152 -6.54 4.41 16.22
C HIS A 152 -6.07 3.91 14.86
N VAL A 153 -6.84 3.01 14.22
CA VAL A 153 -6.55 2.48 12.88
C VAL A 153 -6.48 3.62 11.86
N PHE A 154 -7.50 4.49 11.83
CA PHE A 154 -7.50 5.67 10.98
C PHE A 154 -6.25 6.52 11.19
N THR A 155 -5.95 6.85 12.45
CA THR A 155 -4.82 7.72 12.78
C THR A 155 -3.49 7.14 12.33
N ASP A 156 -3.28 5.83 12.49
CA ASP A 156 -2.05 5.16 12.12
C ASP A 156 -1.89 5.08 10.60
N ILE A 157 -2.96 4.78 9.86
CA ILE A 157 -2.94 4.81 8.39
C ILE A 157 -2.58 6.22 7.88
N ILE A 158 -3.25 7.26 8.40
CA ILE A 158 -2.98 8.65 7.98
C ILE A 158 -1.57 9.10 8.35
N LYS A 159 -1.03 8.70 9.50
CA LYS A 159 0.38 8.94 9.84
C LYS A 159 1.32 8.29 8.83
N GLY A 160 1.02 7.06 8.41
CA GLY A 160 1.77 6.37 7.36
C GLY A 160 1.75 7.14 6.04
N PHE A 161 0.56 7.57 5.59
CA PHE A 161 0.44 8.43 4.40
C PHE A 161 1.25 9.71 4.53
N ALA A 162 1.08 10.44 5.64
CA ALA A 162 1.75 11.73 5.84
C ALA A 162 3.27 11.59 5.88
N ARG A 163 3.79 10.57 6.58
CA ARG A 163 5.23 10.29 6.64
C ARG A 163 5.80 10.00 5.25
N ALA A 164 5.22 9.04 4.54
CA ALA A 164 5.72 8.65 3.22
C ALA A 164 5.55 9.78 2.18
N CYS A 165 4.47 10.55 2.24
CA CYS A 165 4.32 11.75 1.41
C CYS A 165 5.43 12.77 1.68
N ALA A 166 5.75 13.05 2.95
CA ALA A 166 6.83 13.98 3.31
C ALA A 166 8.21 13.48 2.84
N GLU A 167 8.51 12.19 3.03
CA GLU A 167 9.76 11.56 2.58
C GLU A 167 9.94 11.62 1.06
N ASN A 168 8.83 11.60 0.31
CA ASN A 168 8.81 11.69 -1.14
C ASN A 168 8.60 13.11 -1.68
N ASN A 169 8.64 14.13 -0.82
CA ASN A 169 8.34 15.52 -1.21
C ASN A 169 7.00 15.63 -1.96
N CYS A 170 6.00 14.90 -1.51
CA CYS A 170 4.65 14.82 -2.05
C CYS A 170 3.65 15.44 -1.06
N ALA A 171 2.69 16.24 -1.52
CA ALA A 171 1.69 16.84 -0.65
C ALA A 171 0.45 15.94 -0.56
N LEU A 172 0.03 15.54 0.64
CA LEU A 172 -1.28 14.92 0.86
C LEU A 172 -2.33 16.02 0.96
N ILE A 173 -3.10 16.24 -0.11
CA ILE A 173 -3.97 17.43 -0.26
C ILE A 173 -5.46 17.14 -0.09
N GLY A 174 -5.85 15.88 0.01
CA GLY A 174 -7.24 15.48 0.17
C GLY A 174 -7.40 13.98 0.13
N GLY A 175 -8.63 13.54 0.31
CA GLY A 175 -9.00 12.14 0.29
C GLY A 175 -10.43 11.93 0.73
N GLU A 176 -10.87 10.68 0.82
CA GLU A 176 -12.21 10.30 1.26
C GLU A 176 -12.13 9.21 2.33
N THR A 177 -12.97 9.33 3.36
CA THR A 177 -13.14 8.28 4.37
C THR A 177 -14.60 7.86 4.41
N ALA A 178 -14.88 6.64 3.96
CA ALA A 178 -16.23 6.09 3.88
C ALA A 178 -16.48 5.02 4.95
N GLN A 179 -17.51 5.21 5.77
CA GLN A 179 -18.03 4.15 6.64
C GLN A 179 -19.09 3.38 5.85
N MET A 180 -18.84 2.11 5.57
CA MET A 180 -19.65 1.25 4.71
C MET A 180 -20.04 -0.04 5.47
N PRO A 181 -20.96 0.07 6.47
CA PRO A 181 -21.41 -1.06 7.25
C PRO A 181 -22.07 -2.11 6.35
N GLY A 182 -21.71 -3.39 6.55
CA GLY A 182 -22.20 -4.49 5.73
C GLY A 182 -21.44 -4.73 4.43
N PHE A 183 -20.58 -3.79 4.00
CA PHE A 183 -19.67 -3.99 2.86
C PHE A 183 -18.32 -4.56 3.32
N TYR A 184 -17.71 -3.96 4.34
CA TYR A 184 -16.54 -4.49 5.02
C TYR A 184 -16.94 -5.14 6.34
N GLN A 185 -16.24 -6.19 6.74
CA GLN A 185 -16.42 -6.78 8.07
C GLN A 185 -15.94 -5.82 9.16
N PRO A 186 -16.47 -5.93 10.41
CA PRO A 186 -15.94 -5.18 11.54
C PRO A 186 -14.43 -5.39 11.69
N GLY A 187 -13.66 -4.29 11.81
CA GLY A 187 -12.19 -4.32 11.88
C GLY A 187 -11.47 -4.42 10.54
N GLU A 188 -12.22 -4.55 9.43
CA GLU A 188 -11.63 -4.54 8.09
C GLU A 188 -11.82 -3.19 7.41
N TYR A 189 -10.86 -2.86 6.56
CA TYR A 189 -10.88 -1.69 5.69
C TYR A 189 -10.17 -1.99 4.38
N ASP A 190 -10.35 -1.12 3.40
CA ASP A 190 -9.54 -1.05 2.20
C ASP A 190 -9.00 0.37 2.01
N VAL A 191 -7.86 0.47 1.35
CA VAL A 191 -7.23 1.74 1.02
C VAL A 191 -6.82 1.76 -0.44
N SER A 192 -7.07 2.88 -1.09
CA SER A 192 -6.60 3.19 -2.43
C SER A 192 -6.03 4.60 -2.45
N GLY A 193 -5.06 4.84 -3.31
CA GLY A 193 -4.43 6.15 -3.44
C GLY A 193 -4.16 6.53 -4.87
N THR A 194 -4.29 7.81 -5.15
CA THR A 194 -3.98 8.40 -6.45
C THR A 194 -2.84 9.39 -6.29
N ILE A 195 -1.75 9.16 -7.02
CA ILE A 195 -0.63 10.08 -7.10
C ILE A 195 -0.70 10.88 -8.39
N VAL A 196 -0.33 12.15 -8.30
CA VAL A 196 -0.05 12.98 -9.47
C VAL A 196 1.36 13.52 -9.34
N GLY A 197 2.14 13.29 -10.37
CA GLY A 197 3.50 13.81 -10.52
C GLY A 197 3.67 14.59 -11.82
N VAL A 198 4.87 15.08 -12.04
CA VAL A 198 5.23 15.84 -13.24
C VAL A 198 6.62 15.46 -13.72
N VAL A 199 6.79 15.46 -15.03
CA VAL A 199 8.09 15.32 -15.68
C VAL A 199 8.20 16.34 -16.82
N GLU A 200 9.40 16.89 -17.01
CA GLU A 200 9.68 17.67 -18.24
C GLU A 200 9.65 16.72 -19.45
N LYS A 201 8.92 17.05 -20.50
CA LYS A 201 8.73 16.19 -21.69
C LYS A 201 10.04 15.68 -22.27
N SER A 202 11.05 16.54 -22.37
CA SER A 202 12.38 16.19 -22.87
C SER A 202 13.20 15.28 -21.94
N ARG A 203 12.73 15.06 -20.70
CA ARG A 203 13.38 14.21 -19.66
C ARG A 203 12.55 12.96 -19.32
N MET A 204 11.43 12.77 -19.97
CA MET A 204 10.58 11.61 -19.79
C MET A 204 11.33 10.34 -20.24
N LEU A 205 11.46 9.38 -19.35
CA LEU A 205 12.10 8.11 -19.66
C LEU A 205 11.23 7.31 -20.64
N ASN A 206 11.87 6.81 -21.69
CA ASN A 206 11.24 5.95 -22.67
C ASN A 206 12.20 4.82 -23.04
N GLY A 207 12.19 3.77 -22.23
CA GLY A 207 13.06 2.60 -22.41
C GLY A 207 12.90 1.94 -23.78
N GLN A 208 11.69 1.92 -24.34
CA GLN A 208 11.44 1.36 -25.67
C GLN A 208 12.23 2.06 -26.78
N LYS A 209 12.67 3.30 -26.56
CA LYS A 209 13.50 4.06 -27.50
C LYS A 209 14.97 4.10 -27.11
N THR A 210 15.28 3.97 -25.82
CA THR A 210 16.64 4.25 -25.30
C THR A 210 17.43 3.00 -24.93
N VAL A 211 16.77 1.90 -24.57
CA VAL A 211 17.43 0.62 -24.23
C VAL A 211 18.09 0.03 -25.46
N LYS A 212 19.32 -0.48 -25.28
CA LYS A 212 20.15 -1.04 -26.33
C LYS A 212 20.65 -2.41 -25.96
N ARG A 213 20.95 -3.23 -26.97
CA ARG A 213 21.65 -4.50 -26.77
C ARG A 213 23.00 -4.26 -26.08
N GLY A 214 23.29 -5.07 -25.06
CA GLY A 214 24.49 -4.98 -24.24
C GLY A 214 24.36 -4.00 -23.06
N ASP A 215 23.22 -3.30 -22.88
CA ASP A 215 22.97 -2.56 -21.65
C ASP A 215 22.89 -3.52 -20.46
N VAL A 216 23.31 -3.03 -19.30
CA VAL A 216 23.39 -3.81 -18.05
C VAL A 216 22.12 -3.61 -17.23
N VAL A 217 21.66 -4.69 -16.61
CA VAL A 217 20.49 -4.68 -15.73
C VAL A 217 20.95 -4.69 -14.29
N ILE A 218 20.61 -3.63 -13.54
CA ILE A 218 20.90 -3.48 -12.11
C ILE A 218 19.60 -3.70 -11.34
N GLY A 219 19.59 -4.65 -10.40
CA GLY A 219 18.52 -4.88 -9.45
C GLY A 219 18.78 -4.12 -8.16
N ILE A 220 17.77 -3.47 -7.62
CA ILE A 220 17.79 -2.71 -6.36
C ILE A 220 16.92 -3.46 -5.35
N GLU A 221 17.45 -3.66 -4.14
CA GLU A 221 16.83 -4.45 -3.08
C GLU A 221 15.38 -4.07 -2.78
N SER A 222 14.55 -5.06 -2.42
CA SER A 222 13.28 -4.87 -1.73
C SER A 222 13.43 -5.09 -0.22
N SER A 223 12.47 -4.60 0.57
CA SER A 223 12.41 -4.86 2.02
C SER A 223 11.81 -6.24 2.34
N GLY A 224 11.06 -6.80 1.41
CA GLY A 224 10.26 -8.02 1.51
C GLY A 224 9.33 -8.13 0.31
N LEU A 225 8.12 -8.66 0.53
CA LEU A 225 7.12 -8.84 -0.53
C LEU A 225 6.61 -7.50 -1.12
N HIS A 226 6.84 -6.39 -0.43
CA HIS A 226 6.26 -5.08 -0.71
C HIS A 226 4.72 -5.10 -0.60
N THR A 227 3.98 -4.98 -1.69
CA THR A 227 2.52 -5.00 -1.72
C THR A 227 1.95 -6.08 -2.66
N ASN A 228 2.77 -6.98 -3.18
CA ASN A 228 2.37 -7.99 -4.16
C ASN A 228 2.66 -9.42 -3.69
N GLY A 229 1.91 -10.40 -4.23
CA GLY A 229 2.09 -11.81 -3.90
C GLY A 229 1.50 -12.25 -2.56
N TYR A 230 0.79 -11.38 -1.83
CA TYR A 230 0.30 -11.68 -0.48
C TYR A 230 -0.76 -12.78 -0.41
N SER A 231 -1.58 -12.97 -1.43
CA SER A 231 -2.55 -14.08 -1.46
C SER A 231 -1.81 -15.43 -1.43
N LEU A 232 -0.78 -15.60 -2.26
CA LEU A 232 0.05 -16.81 -2.26
C LEU A 232 0.93 -16.87 -1.00
N GLY A 233 1.57 -15.77 -0.61
CA GLY A 233 2.40 -15.73 0.60
C GLY A 233 1.64 -16.13 1.86
N ARG A 234 0.42 -15.63 2.05
CA ARG A 234 -0.44 -16.02 3.17
C ARG A 234 -0.82 -17.50 3.11
N LYS A 235 -1.18 -18.02 1.94
CA LYS A 235 -1.47 -19.44 1.74
C LYS A 235 -0.25 -20.29 2.12
N ILE A 236 0.95 -19.93 1.67
CA ILE A 236 2.19 -20.65 2.00
C ILE A 236 2.44 -20.62 3.52
N PHE A 237 2.55 -19.43 4.12
CA PHE A 237 2.96 -19.33 5.52
C PHE A 237 1.90 -19.84 6.49
N PHE A 238 0.62 -19.52 6.28
CA PHE A 238 -0.42 -19.78 7.28
C PHE A 238 -1.18 -21.09 7.04
N GLU A 239 -1.47 -21.43 5.79
CA GLU A 239 -2.25 -22.63 5.46
C GLU A 239 -1.36 -23.86 5.24
N GLN A 240 -0.31 -23.75 4.40
CA GLN A 240 0.58 -24.88 4.09
C GLN A 240 1.57 -25.17 5.22
N LEU A 241 2.24 -24.14 5.74
CA LEU A 241 3.28 -24.31 6.77
C LEU A 241 2.72 -24.23 8.20
N GLY A 242 1.45 -23.85 8.36
CA GLY A 242 0.76 -23.79 9.65
C GLY A 242 1.32 -22.73 10.62
N TYR A 243 2.08 -21.74 10.13
CA TYR A 243 2.59 -20.67 10.96
C TYR A 243 1.48 -19.69 11.34
N LYS A 244 1.68 -19.00 12.46
CA LYS A 244 0.88 -17.84 12.88
C LYS A 244 1.68 -16.56 12.61
N PRO A 245 1.05 -15.37 12.54
CA PRO A 245 1.80 -14.11 12.43
C PRO A 245 2.87 -13.94 13.52
N SER A 246 2.62 -14.43 14.75
CA SER A 246 3.57 -14.39 15.86
C SER A 246 4.67 -15.47 15.82
N SER A 247 4.64 -16.38 14.84
CA SER A 247 5.63 -17.46 14.74
C SER A 247 7.02 -16.92 14.45
N LYS A 248 8.01 -17.41 15.20
CA LYS A 248 9.44 -17.24 14.92
C LYS A 248 9.92 -18.42 14.09
N VAL A 249 10.51 -18.16 12.94
CA VAL A 249 10.95 -19.18 11.99
C VAL A 249 12.47 -19.08 11.81
N PRO A 250 13.20 -20.19 11.86
CA PRO A 250 14.64 -20.19 11.60
C PRO A 250 14.96 -19.49 10.28
N GLY A 251 15.94 -18.59 10.31
CA GLY A 251 16.33 -17.78 9.17
C GLY A 251 15.67 -16.40 9.11
N LEU A 252 14.51 -16.19 9.75
CA LEU A 252 13.91 -14.86 9.89
C LEU A 252 14.39 -14.16 11.17
N LYS A 253 14.71 -12.88 11.06
CA LYS A 253 15.10 -12.05 12.22
C LYS A 253 13.91 -11.61 13.08
N LYS A 254 12.72 -11.54 12.48
CA LYS A 254 11.46 -11.12 13.07
C LYS A 254 10.43 -12.24 12.98
N THR A 255 9.25 -12.06 13.57
CA THR A 255 8.14 -12.97 13.37
C THR A 255 7.66 -12.97 11.93
N VAL A 256 6.94 -14.01 11.51
CA VAL A 256 6.39 -14.11 10.14
C VAL A 256 5.55 -12.87 9.80
N GLY A 257 4.70 -12.43 10.72
CA GLY A 257 3.86 -11.27 10.49
C GLY A 257 4.65 -9.97 10.37
N GLU A 258 5.65 -9.74 11.23
CA GLU A 258 6.53 -8.56 11.13
C GLU A 258 7.35 -8.56 9.83
N GLU A 259 7.80 -9.72 9.34
CA GLU A 259 8.47 -9.83 8.05
C GLU A 259 7.51 -9.52 6.88
N LEU A 260 6.27 -10.00 6.98
CA LEU A 260 5.23 -9.73 5.99
C LEU A 260 4.70 -8.28 6.03
N LEU A 261 4.80 -7.58 7.16
CA LEU A 261 4.41 -6.17 7.28
C LEU A 261 5.55 -5.19 6.98
N LYS A 262 6.74 -5.67 6.60
CA LYS A 262 7.80 -4.76 6.17
C LYS A 262 7.30 -3.79 5.12
N GLU A 263 7.64 -2.53 5.32
CA GLU A 263 7.20 -1.43 4.50
C GLU A 263 7.80 -1.47 3.10
N HIS A 264 7.02 -1.12 2.11
CA HIS A 264 7.42 -0.97 0.73
C HIS A 264 8.46 0.14 0.59
N ILE A 265 9.62 -0.13 -0.01
CA ILE A 265 10.66 0.87 -0.23
C ILE A 265 10.22 1.89 -1.27
N SER A 266 10.38 3.18 -0.98
CA SER A 266 10.29 4.20 -2.01
C SER A 266 11.61 4.35 -2.75
N TYR A 267 11.58 4.20 -4.07
CA TYR A 267 12.72 4.46 -4.95
C TYR A 267 12.67 5.85 -5.59
N GLY A 268 11.57 6.58 -5.44
CA GLY A 268 11.38 7.91 -6.06
C GLY A 268 12.55 8.86 -5.83
N PRO A 269 12.98 9.11 -4.57
CA PRO A 269 14.12 9.97 -4.29
C PRO A 269 15.44 9.49 -4.92
N LEU A 270 15.67 8.17 -4.94
CA LEU A 270 16.86 7.57 -5.57
C LEU A 270 16.84 7.78 -7.09
N VAL A 271 15.70 7.51 -7.74
CA VAL A 271 15.53 7.69 -9.19
C VAL A 271 15.81 9.14 -9.57
N GLN A 272 15.26 10.12 -8.85
CA GLN A 272 15.51 11.54 -9.14
C GLN A 272 17.00 11.91 -9.02
N LYS A 273 17.71 11.37 -8.01
CA LYS A 273 19.15 11.58 -7.86
C LYS A 273 19.96 10.93 -9.00
N LEU A 274 19.58 9.73 -9.42
CA LEU A 274 20.20 9.02 -10.55
C LEU A 274 20.04 9.80 -11.84
N LEU A 275 18.82 10.22 -12.17
CA LEU A 275 18.54 10.99 -13.38
C LEU A 275 19.26 12.34 -13.39
N LYS A 276 19.28 13.04 -12.26
CA LYS A 276 20.04 14.29 -12.12
C LYS A 276 21.53 14.13 -12.38
N LYS A 277 22.11 13.00 -11.95
CA LYS A 277 23.55 12.76 -12.06
C LYS A 277 23.96 12.19 -13.41
N PHE A 278 23.21 11.27 -13.96
CA PHE A 278 23.61 10.48 -15.12
C PHE A 278 22.90 10.87 -16.42
N ASN A 279 21.68 11.42 -16.37
CA ASN A 279 20.93 11.84 -17.56
C ASN A 279 20.98 13.37 -17.69
N LEU A 280 22.06 13.88 -18.25
CA LEU A 280 22.27 15.32 -18.41
C LEU A 280 21.52 15.85 -19.65
N VAL A 281 20.98 17.06 -19.54
CA VAL A 281 20.26 17.73 -20.65
C VAL A 281 21.17 17.81 -21.89
N GLY A 282 20.64 17.42 -23.04
CA GLY A 282 21.34 17.43 -24.32
C GLY A 282 22.38 16.34 -24.51
N LYS A 283 22.46 15.38 -23.58
CA LYS A 283 23.31 14.18 -23.70
C LYS A 283 22.46 12.91 -23.77
N PRO A 284 22.97 11.82 -24.35
CA PRO A 284 22.27 10.54 -24.32
C PRO A 284 22.03 10.06 -22.89
N ASP A 285 20.85 9.50 -22.65
CA ASP A 285 20.53 8.91 -21.36
C ASP A 285 21.46 7.74 -21.05
N LEU A 286 22.07 7.76 -19.88
CA LEU A 286 22.93 6.68 -19.38
C LEU A 286 22.13 5.70 -18.54
N VAL A 287 21.16 6.19 -17.77
CA VAL A 287 20.09 5.40 -17.17
C VAL A 287 18.95 5.36 -18.19
N ARG A 288 18.75 4.21 -18.83
CA ARG A 288 17.84 4.03 -19.97
C ARG A 288 16.40 3.89 -19.55
N ALA A 289 16.17 3.06 -18.51
CA ALA A 289 14.85 2.73 -18.06
C ALA A 289 14.86 2.26 -16.58
N PHE A 290 13.69 2.30 -15.97
CA PHE A 290 13.39 1.62 -14.72
C PHE A 290 12.17 0.73 -14.90
N ALA A 291 12.10 -0.39 -14.17
CA ALA A 291 10.93 -1.23 -14.04
C ALA A 291 10.65 -1.48 -12.55
N HIS A 292 9.47 -1.10 -12.08
CA HIS A 292 9.00 -1.39 -10.74
C HIS A 292 8.52 -2.84 -10.71
N ILE A 293 9.09 -3.66 -9.82
CA ILE A 293 8.79 -5.09 -9.75
C ILE A 293 7.60 -5.31 -8.82
N THR A 294 6.43 -5.33 -9.40
CA THR A 294 5.12 -5.50 -8.75
C THR A 294 4.46 -6.84 -9.12
N GLY A 295 3.14 -6.93 -9.14
CA GLY A 295 2.41 -8.10 -9.64
C GLY A 295 2.83 -8.42 -11.08
N GLY A 296 3.10 -9.70 -11.34
CA GLY A 296 3.73 -10.15 -12.59
C GLY A 296 5.26 -10.28 -12.54
N GLY A 297 5.90 -9.87 -11.42
CA GLY A 297 7.33 -10.07 -11.16
C GLY A 297 8.25 -9.48 -12.24
N PHE A 298 9.35 -10.15 -12.50
CA PHE A 298 10.31 -9.74 -13.53
C PHE A 298 9.74 -9.91 -14.94
N VAL A 299 8.97 -10.98 -15.13
CA VAL A 299 8.50 -11.44 -16.44
C VAL A 299 7.53 -10.46 -17.10
N ASP A 300 6.63 -9.85 -16.32
CA ASP A 300 5.61 -8.96 -16.85
C ASP A 300 5.94 -7.48 -16.70
N ASN A 301 6.86 -7.10 -15.79
CA ASN A 301 7.17 -5.69 -15.55
C ASN A 301 8.35 -5.18 -16.40
N ILE A 302 9.41 -5.96 -16.58
CA ILE A 302 10.56 -5.52 -17.37
C ILE A 302 10.20 -5.32 -18.85
N PRO A 303 9.38 -6.18 -19.50
CA PRO A 303 8.96 -5.99 -20.89
C PRO A 303 8.30 -4.65 -21.21
N ARG A 304 7.64 -4.03 -20.24
CA ARG A 304 6.95 -2.72 -20.41
C ARG A 304 7.90 -1.61 -20.87
N VAL A 305 9.19 -1.75 -20.58
CA VAL A 305 10.21 -0.73 -20.90
C VAL A 305 11.18 -1.20 -21.98
N LEU A 306 10.97 -2.37 -22.59
CA LEU A 306 11.86 -2.90 -23.62
C LEU A 306 11.40 -2.57 -25.05
N PRO A 307 12.33 -2.34 -25.98
CA PRO A 307 12.03 -2.41 -27.41
C PRO A 307 11.55 -3.83 -27.77
N PRO A 308 10.67 -4.00 -28.77
CA PRO A 308 10.12 -5.31 -29.16
C PRO A 308 11.18 -6.26 -29.80
N THR A 309 12.39 -5.81 -29.98
CA THR A 309 13.51 -6.58 -30.58
C THR A 309 14.58 -6.96 -29.57
N LEU A 310 14.39 -6.60 -28.30
CA LEU A 310 15.35 -6.85 -27.21
C LEU A 310 14.72 -7.58 -26.06
N ASP A 311 15.42 -8.56 -25.49
CA ASP A 311 15.07 -9.26 -24.26
C ASP A 311 15.98 -8.83 -23.12
N VAL A 312 15.52 -9.08 -21.89
CA VAL A 312 16.34 -9.06 -20.69
C VAL A 312 16.52 -10.49 -20.18
N VAL A 313 17.77 -10.86 -19.92
CA VAL A 313 18.13 -12.12 -19.24
C VAL A 313 18.59 -11.78 -17.84
N ILE A 314 17.81 -12.22 -16.84
CA ILE A 314 18.15 -12.10 -15.42
C ILE A 314 18.90 -13.34 -14.98
N LYS A 315 20.06 -13.17 -14.38
CA LYS A 315 20.90 -14.26 -13.88
C LYS A 315 20.48 -14.62 -12.46
N LYS A 316 19.89 -15.79 -12.30
CA LYS A 316 19.50 -16.36 -11.00
C LYS A 316 20.72 -16.46 -10.08
N GLY A 317 20.55 -16.10 -8.80
CA GLY A 317 21.63 -16.16 -7.81
C GLY A 317 22.65 -15.02 -7.89
N SER A 318 22.44 -14.00 -8.72
CA SER A 318 23.31 -12.83 -8.81
C SER A 318 23.08 -11.76 -7.73
N TRP A 319 22.14 -11.97 -6.80
CA TRP A 319 21.90 -11.10 -5.65
C TRP A 319 21.62 -11.90 -4.38
N ASP A 320 21.77 -11.24 -3.23
CA ASP A 320 21.47 -11.82 -1.92
C ASP A 320 19.97 -11.89 -1.70
N MET A 321 19.37 -13.04 -1.97
CA MET A 321 17.94 -13.26 -1.77
C MET A 321 17.57 -13.17 -0.29
N LEU A 322 16.55 -12.38 0.04
CA LEU A 322 16.07 -12.22 1.41
C LEU A 322 15.57 -13.57 1.99
N PRO A 323 15.79 -13.83 3.31
CA PRO A 323 15.41 -15.10 3.94
C PRO A 323 13.95 -15.51 3.74
N ILE A 324 13.02 -14.53 3.70
CA ILE A 324 11.60 -14.81 3.47
C ILE A 324 11.37 -15.49 2.11
N PHE A 325 12.07 -15.06 1.06
CA PHE A 325 11.96 -15.66 -0.27
C PHE A 325 12.70 -17.01 -0.35
N GLN A 326 13.79 -17.18 0.40
CA GLN A 326 14.46 -18.49 0.52
C GLN A 326 13.51 -19.54 1.13
N ILE A 327 12.73 -19.14 2.17
CA ILE A 327 11.72 -20.01 2.78
C ILE A 327 10.60 -20.31 1.80
N ILE A 328 10.10 -19.31 1.08
CA ILE A 328 9.07 -19.48 0.04
C ILE A 328 9.57 -20.47 -1.01
N ALA A 329 10.74 -20.25 -1.60
CA ALA A 329 11.30 -21.10 -2.64
C ALA A 329 11.53 -22.55 -2.16
N ALA A 330 12.04 -22.73 -0.94
CA ALA A 330 12.34 -24.07 -0.41
C ALA A 330 11.12 -24.87 0.05
N LYS A 331 10.03 -24.18 0.46
CA LYS A 331 8.93 -24.84 1.20
C LYS A 331 7.56 -24.74 0.54
N SER A 332 7.38 -23.89 -0.49
CA SER A 332 6.07 -23.69 -1.11
C SER A 332 5.65 -24.82 -2.06
N GLY A 333 6.62 -25.51 -2.65
CA GLY A 333 6.38 -26.45 -3.76
C GLY A 333 5.96 -25.77 -5.07
N VAL A 334 6.02 -24.43 -5.13
CA VAL A 334 5.71 -23.65 -6.33
C VAL A 334 6.94 -23.65 -7.25
N PRO A 335 6.76 -23.87 -8.57
CA PRO A 335 7.86 -23.80 -9.53
C PRO A 335 8.56 -22.43 -9.51
N ASP A 336 9.89 -22.44 -9.69
CA ASP A 336 10.69 -21.21 -9.69
C ASP A 336 10.17 -20.15 -10.67
N GLU A 337 9.77 -20.56 -11.87
CA GLU A 337 9.23 -19.64 -12.90
C GLU A 337 8.01 -18.89 -12.39
N GLU A 338 7.10 -19.56 -11.69
CA GLU A 338 5.92 -18.93 -11.09
C GLU A 338 6.32 -18.02 -9.91
N LEU A 339 7.32 -18.40 -9.10
CA LEU A 339 7.80 -17.55 -8.02
C LEU A 339 8.33 -16.20 -8.53
N TYR A 340 9.10 -16.22 -9.64
CA TYR A 340 9.62 -14.99 -10.28
C TYR A 340 8.56 -14.18 -11.03
N GLN A 341 7.37 -14.73 -11.25
CA GLN A 341 6.22 -14.03 -11.79
C GLN A 341 5.32 -13.47 -10.68
N VAL A 342 5.22 -14.15 -9.52
CA VAL A 342 4.34 -13.71 -8.42
C VAL A 342 5.06 -12.74 -7.48
N PHE A 343 6.35 -12.98 -7.18
CA PHE A 343 7.12 -12.24 -6.20
C PHE A 343 8.26 -11.43 -6.81
N ASN A 344 8.67 -10.39 -6.13
CA ASN A 344 9.85 -9.60 -6.48
C ASN A 344 11.18 -10.30 -6.15
N MET A 345 11.16 -11.43 -5.45
CA MET A 345 12.30 -12.28 -5.06
C MET A 345 13.48 -11.49 -4.45
N GLY A 346 13.22 -10.36 -3.82
CA GLY A 346 14.24 -9.51 -3.18
C GLY A 346 14.69 -8.30 -4.00
N ILE A 347 14.17 -8.12 -5.22
CA ILE A 347 14.46 -6.97 -6.10
C ILE A 347 13.18 -6.19 -6.32
N GLY A 348 13.06 -4.99 -5.75
CA GLY A 348 11.85 -4.17 -5.89
C GLY A 348 11.88 -3.21 -7.08
N MET A 349 13.06 -2.82 -7.54
CA MET A 349 13.24 -1.95 -8.70
C MET A 349 14.39 -2.47 -9.58
N VAL A 350 14.18 -2.44 -10.88
CA VAL A 350 15.22 -2.70 -11.88
C VAL A 350 15.58 -1.41 -12.59
N SER A 351 16.90 -1.18 -12.79
CA SER A 351 17.41 -0.10 -13.63
C SER A 351 18.18 -0.70 -14.80
N ILE A 352 17.88 -0.28 -16.03
CA ILE A 352 18.64 -0.63 -17.24
C ILE A 352 19.57 0.52 -17.56
N VAL A 353 20.86 0.27 -17.66
CA VAL A 353 21.89 1.31 -17.78
C VAL A 353 22.90 0.99 -18.90
N ALA A 354 23.51 2.03 -19.46
CA ALA A 354 24.58 1.88 -20.43
C ALA A 354 25.74 1.09 -19.84
N ALA A 355 26.27 0.10 -20.57
CA ALA A 355 27.27 -0.84 -20.08
C ALA A 355 28.53 -0.15 -19.53
N ASP A 356 29.03 0.89 -20.22
CA ASP A 356 30.22 1.66 -19.84
C ASP A 356 30.04 2.49 -18.55
N LYS A 357 28.82 2.60 -18.03
CA LYS A 357 28.47 3.34 -16.81
C LYS A 357 27.91 2.47 -15.69
N ALA A 358 27.72 1.18 -15.92
CA ALA A 358 27.09 0.26 -14.96
C ALA A 358 27.77 0.31 -13.58
N ASP A 359 29.08 0.24 -13.53
CA ASP A 359 29.83 0.30 -12.26
C ASP A 359 29.66 1.63 -11.53
N ALA A 360 29.65 2.75 -12.27
CA ALA A 360 29.47 4.07 -11.68
C ALA A 360 28.04 4.25 -11.11
N VAL A 361 27.04 3.74 -11.82
CA VAL A 361 25.63 3.75 -11.36
C VAL A 361 25.48 2.83 -10.16
N LEU A 362 26.00 1.61 -10.20
CA LEU A 362 25.95 0.65 -9.10
C LEU A 362 26.61 1.21 -7.82
N LYS A 363 27.82 1.77 -7.92
CA LYS A 363 28.50 2.44 -6.81
C LYS A 363 27.69 3.60 -6.25
N PHE A 364 27.04 4.37 -7.13
CA PHE A 364 26.20 5.49 -6.69
C PHE A 364 24.97 5.02 -5.94
N ILE A 365 24.26 3.99 -6.40
CA ILE A 365 23.10 3.41 -5.72
C ILE A 365 23.50 2.92 -4.31
N ASN A 366 24.56 2.15 -4.21
CA ASN A 366 25.04 1.64 -2.92
C ASN A 366 25.45 2.77 -1.96
N ALA A 367 26.01 3.87 -2.47
CA ALA A 367 26.33 5.06 -1.66
C ALA A 367 25.09 5.83 -1.18
N GLN A 368 23.89 5.58 -1.76
CA GLN A 368 22.61 6.12 -1.30
C GLN A 368 21.90 5.19 -0.30
N GLN A 369 22.60 4.24 0.32
CA GLN A 369 22.08 3.28 1.31
C GLN A 369 21.07 2.27 0.75
N HIS A 370 21.08 2.03 -0.56
CA HIS A 370 20.35 0.95 -1.19
C HIS A 370 21.33 -0.13 -1.64
N LYS A 371 21.06 -1.40 -1.32
CA LYS A 371 21.82 -2.49 -1.90
C LYS A 371 21.38 -2.72 -3.35
N ALA A 372 22.35 -2.91 -4.21
CA ALA A 372 22.09 -3.17 -5.62
C ALA A 372 23.17 -4.10 -6.20
N TRP A 373 22.78 -4.84 -7.23
CA TRP A 373 23.61 -5.83 -7.91
C TRP A 373 23.43 -5.74 -9.42
N VAL A 374 24.45 -6.12 -10.17
CA VAL A 374 24.28 -6.46 -11.58
C VAL A 374 23.57 -7.81 -11.65
N ILE A 375 22.35 -7.82 -12.15
CA ILE A 375 21.51 -9.02 -12.16
C ILE A 375 21.24 -9.57 -13.55
N GLY A 376 21.70 -8.91 -14.60
CA GLY A 376 21.45 -9.37 -15.96
C GLY A 376 21.93 -8.42 -17.03
N GLU A 377 21.53 -8.71 -18.25
CA GLU A 377 21.89 -7.94 -19.44
C GLU A 377 20.78 -7.91 -20.49
N VAL A 378 20.86 -6.93 -21.38
CA VAL A 378 19.96 -6.78 -22.53
C VAL A 378 20.54 -7.50 -23.75
N VAL A 379 19.78 -8.42 -24.31
CA VAL A 379 20.17 -9.24 -25.47
C VAL A 379 19.22 -9.03 -26.64
N LYS A 380 19.55 -9.57 -27.82
CA LYS A 380 18.61 -9.63 -28.95
C LYS A 380 17.44 -10.55 -28.58
N GLY A 381 16.22 -10.14 -28.90
CA GLY A 381 15.05 -10.90 -28.52
C GLY A 381 13.75 -10.46 -29.15
N LYS A 382 12.66 -10.56 -28.40
CA LYS A 382 11.26 -10.32 -28.82
C LYS A 382 10.49 -9.37 -27.89
N GLY A 383 11.16 -8.72 -26.96
CA GLY A 383 10.54 -7.85 -25.94
C GLY A 383 10.21 -8.59 -24.65
N GLU A 384 10.90 -9.65 -24.32
CA GLU A 384 10.62 -10.53 -23.18
C GLU A 384 11.67 -10.37 -22.06
N ALA A 385 11.30 -10.79 -20.86
CA ALA A 385 12.22 -10.96 -19.74
C ALA A 385 12.16 -12.40 -19.24
N ARG A 386 13.33 -13.00 -19.01
CA ARG A 386 13.45 -14.36 -18.48
C ARG A 386 14.49 -14.43 -17.38
N VAL A 387 14.27 -15.32 -16.44
CA VAL A 387 15.21 -15.65 -15.37
C VAL A 387 15.91 -16.97 -15.73
N ALA A 388 17.23 -16.98 -15.80
CA ALA A 388 18.06 -18.11 -16.23
C ALA A 388 19.12 -18.47 -15.18
#